data_972c74953127ad3e8c582b8bbc95cdcc
#
_entry.id   972c74953127ad3e8c582b8bbc95cdcc
#
_cell.length_a   1.000
_cell.length_b   1.000
_cell.length_c   1.000
_cell.angle_alpha   90.00
_cell.angle_beta   90.00
_cell.angle_gamma   90.00
#
_symmetry.space_group_name_H-M   'P 1'
#
loop_
_entity.id
_entity.type
_entity.pdbx_description
1 polymer ?
#
loop_
_entity_poly.entity_id
_entity_poly.type
_entity_poly.pdbx_seq_one_letter_code
_entity_poly.pdbx_strand_id
1 'polypeptide(L)'
;VVAREIERIDSGYRSMMSVQSSLVMYPIYAYGTEEQRIKYLPKLATGELIGCFGLTEPDAGSDPASMKTRAVKTDSGYRISGSKMWISNSPIADVFVVWAKSEHHDGKIKGFILEKGAKGLSSPRIEGKLSLRASVTGEIVMDNVEIADDALLPNVSGLKGPFGCLNRARYGIAWGVMGAAEFCWHAALQYGLDRKQFNKPIAQ
;
A
#
# COMPACT_ATOMS: atom_id res chain seq x y z
N VAL A 1 -1.31 -0.71 19.64
CA VAL A 1 -0.09 -0.15 20.26
C VAL A 1 0.89 0.28 19.19
N VAL A 2 1.46 -0.64 18.36
CA VAL A 2 2.55 -0.32 17.42
C VAL A 2 2.20 0.84 16.47
N ALA A 3 1.04 0.81 15.82
CA ALA A 3 0.61 1.87 14.90
C ALA A 3 0.57 3.25 15.59
N ARG A 4 0.06 3.31 16.84
CA ARG A 4 0.00 4.52 17.64
C ARG A 4 1.38 5.09 17.97
N GLU A 5 2.32 4.23 18.40
CA GLU A 5 3.67 4.67 18.78
C GLU A 5 4.49 5.13 17.57
N ILE A 6 4.36 4.44 16.43
CA ILE A 6 5.05 4.85 15.20
C ILE A 6 4.49 6.18 14.67
N GLU A 7 3.17 6.35 14.63
CA GLU A 7 2.56 7.57 14.12
C GLU A 7 2.77 8.78 15.04
N ARG A 8 3.05 8.56 16.32
CA ARG A 8 3.53 9.62 17.23
C ARG A 8 4.80 10.29 16.72
N ILE A 9 5.63 9.54 15.99
CA ILE A 9 6.89 10.04 15.41
C ILE A 9 6.63 10.64 14.02
N ASP A 10 6.02 9.86 13.11
CA ASP A 10 5.69 10.31 11.75
C ASP A 10 4.65 9.39 11.08
N SER A 11 3.61 9.99 10.52
CA SER A 11 2.55 9.27 9.82
C SER A 11 3.05 8.54 8.56
N GLY A 12 4.15 8.99 7.95
CA GLY A 12 4.76 8.32 6.80
C GLY A 12 5.33 6.95 7.16
N TYR A 13 5.98 6.83 8.31
CA TYR A 13 6.49 5.53 8.80
C TYR A 13 5.35 4.57 9.14
N ARG A 14 4.29 5.06 9.79
CA ARG A 14 3.11 4.23 10.03
C ARG A 14 2.47 3.80 8.71
N SER A 15 2.43 4.67 7.70
CA SER A 15 1.92 4.35 6.37
C SER A 15 2.72 3.21 5.72
N MET A 16 4.05 3.28 5.74
CA MET A 16 4.92 2.21 5.23
C MET A 16 4.63 0.86 5.91
N MET A 17 4.58 0.84 7.25
CA MET A 17 4.27 -0.37 8.03
C MET A 17 2.89 -0.94 7.67
N SER A 18 1.88 -0.07 7.53
CA SER A 18 0.52 -0.47 7.20
C SER A 18 0.41 -1.04 5.79
N VAL A 19 1.08 -0.44 4.80
CA VAL A 19 1.13 -0.97 3.44
C VAL A 19 1.80 -2.34 3.42
N GLN A 20 2.97 -2.47 4.04
CA GLN A 20 3.71 -3.72 4.11
C GLN A 20 2.87 -4.86 4.71
N SER A 21 2.26 -4.63 5.87
CA SER A 21 1.51 -5.65 6.61
C SER A 21 0.11 -5.90 6.05
N SER A 22 -0.71 -4.85 5.89
CA SER A 22 -2.14 -4.97 5.60
C SER A 22 -2.45 -5.09 4.11
N LEU A 23 -1.61 -4.50 3.25
CA LEU A 23 -1.89 -4.38 1.81
C LEU A 23 -0.99 -5.29 0.95
N VAL A 24 0.15 -5.76 1.49
CA VAL A 24 1.06 -6.67 0.79
C VAL A 24 1.08 -8.05 1.42
N MET A 25 1.50 -8.16 2.68
CA MET A 25 1.57 -9.48 3.34
C MET A 25 0.19 -10.11 3.50
N TYR A 26 -0.81 -9.33 3.88
CA TYR A 26 -2.16 -9.87 4.10
C TYR A 26 -2.79 -10.49 2.84
N PRO A 27 -2.84 -9.86 1.66
CA PRO A 27 -3.39 -10.51 0.47
C PRO A 27 -2.61 -11.75 0.04
N ILE A 28 -1.29 -11.79 0.20
CA ILE A 28 -0.47 -12.98 -0.07
C ILE A 28 -0.85 -14.10 0.93
N TYR A 29 -0.97 -13.77 2.21
CA TYR A 29 -1.39 -14.73 3.23
C TYR A 29 -2.81 -15.26 3.00
N ALA A 30 -3.76 -14.37 2.77
CA ALA A 30 -5.19 -14.71 2.71
C ALA A 30 -5.62 -15.32 1.37
N TYR A 31 -4.99 -14.90 0.27
CA TYR A 31 -5.45 -15.20 -1.08
C TYR A 31 -4.42 -15.96 -1.93
N GLY A 32 -3.18 -16.04 -1.48
CA GLY A 32 -2.10 -16.74 -2.16
C GLY A 32 -2.11 -18.25 -1.96
N THR A 33 -1.29 -18.93 -2.75
CA THR A 33 -0.94 -20.35 -2.56
C THR A 33 0.07 -20.50 -1.42
N GLU A 34 0.33 -21.75 -1.00
CA GLU A 34 1.35 -21.99 0.03
C GLU A 34 2.76 -21.65 -0.47
N GLU A 35 3.03 -21.92 -1.74
CA GLU A 35 4.31 -21.58 -2.39
C GLU A 35 4.53 -20.04 -2.39
N GLN A 36 3.50 -19.26 -2.72
CA GLN A 36 3.57 -17.80 -2.65
C GLN A 36 3.81 -17.30 -1.21
N ARG A 37 3.16 -17.90 -0.21
CA ARG A 37 3.36 -17.56 1.20
C ARG A 37 4.79 -17.82 1.64
N ILE A 38 5.33 -19.00 1.33
CA ILE A 38 6.69 -19.41 1.69
C ILE A 38 7.71 -18.51 0.97
N LYS A 39 7.47 -18.18 -0.30
CA LYS A 39 8.38 -17.35 -1.11
C LYS A 39 8.49 -15.91 -0.59
N TYR A 40 7.37 -15.27 -0.24
CA TYR A 40 7.33 -13.83 -0.01
C TYR A 40 7.22 -13.42 1.46
N LEU A 41 6.40 -14.11 2.27
CA LEU A 41 6.07 -13.62 3.61
C LEU A 41 7.27 -13.50 4.55
N PRO A 42 8.22 -14.46 4.61
CA PRO A 42 9.36 -14.33 5.52
C PRO A 42 10.21 -13.10 5.21
N LYS A 43 10.50 -12.84 3.95
CA LYS A 43 11.32 -11.70 3.50
C LYS A 43 10.60 -10.36 3.62
N LEU A 44 9.28 -10.34 3.40
CA LEU A 44 8.45 -9.15 3.63
C LEU A 44 8.34 -8.83 5.13
N ALA A 45 8.29 -9.85 6.00
CA ALA A 45 8.21 -9.68 7.44
C ALA A 45 9.50 -9.12 8.05
N THR A 46 10.66 -9.48 7.51
CA THR A 46 11.96 -8.96 7.95
C THR A 46 12.32 -7.61 7.32
N GLY A 47 11.58 -7.17 6.29
CA GLY A 47 11.90 -5.98 5.52
C GLY A 47 13.03 -6.18 4.49
N GLU A 48 13.47 -7.41 4.25
CA GLU A 48 14.38 -7.76 3.15
C GLU A 48 13.74 -7.43 1.79
N LEU A 49 12.42 -7.64 1.67
CA LEU A 49 11.62 -7.20 0.55
C LEU A 49 10.63 -6.12 0.98
N ILE A 50 10.51 -5.09 0.19
CA ILE A 50 9.50 -4.03 0.33
C ILE A 50 8.40 -4.27 -0.68
N GLY A 51 7.15 -4.13 -0.23
CA GLY A 51 6.00 -4.29 -1.10
C GLY A 51 5.17 -3.02 -1.29
N CYS A 52 4.38 -3.02 -2.36
CA CYS A 52 3.39 -1.99 -2.63
C CYS A 52 2.06 -2.59 -3.10
N PHE A 53 1.01 -1.76 -3.11
CA PHE A 53 -0.36 -2.18 -3.39
C PHE A 53 -0.98 -1.31 -4.48
N GLY A 54 -1.11 -1.86 -5.68
CA GLY A 54 -1.61 -1.18 -6.86
C GLY A 54 -3.11 -1.39 -7.07
N LEU A 55 -3.96 -0.52 -6.52
CA LEU A 55 -5.41 -0.52 -6.75
C LEU A 55 -5.84 0.73 -7.50
N THR A 56 -5.61 1.91 -6.92
CA THR A 56 -6.03 3.23 -7.44
C THR A 56 -5.41 3.54 -8.78
N GLU A 57 -6.21 4.07 -9.69
CA GLU A 57 -5.79 4.56 -11.01
C GLU A 57 -6.03 6.06 -11.12
N PRO A 58 -5.44 6.77 -12.10
CA PRO A 58 -5.68 8.19 -12.30
C PRO A 58 -7.16 8.56 -12.37
N ASP A 59 -7.97 7.76 -13.07
CA ASP A 59 -9.40 7.98 -13.27
C ASP A 59 -10.30 7.11 -12.39
N ALA A 60 -9.74 6.27 -11.52
CA ALA A 60 -10.47 5.29 -10.70
C ALA A 60 -9.93 5.25 -9.27
N GLY A 61 -10.23 6.28 -8.49
CA GLY A 61 -9.87 6.40 -7.08
C GLY A 61 -10.99 5.94 -6.16
N SER A 62 -12.05 6.76 -5.99
CA SER A 62 -13.20 6.44 -5.13
C SER A 62 -14.03 5.27 -5.66
N ASP A 63 -14.03 5.07 -6.98
CA ASP A 63 -14.65 3.92 -7.64
C ASP A 63 -13.59 3.01 -8.29
N PRO A 64 -12.96 2.10 -7.55
CA PRO A 64 -11.96 1.19 -8.10
C PRO A 64 -12.58 0.11 -9.02
N ALA A 65 -13.90 -0.06 -9.04
CA ALA A 65 -14.56 -0.95 -10.00
C ALA A 65 -14.42 -0.46 -11.45
N SER A 66 -14.26 0.85 -11.64
CA SER A 66 -14.05 1.46 -12.96
C SER A 66 -12.62 1.34 -13.49
N MET A 67 -11.71 0.65 -12.78
CA MET A 67 -10.31 0.48 -13.20
C MET A 67 -10.21 0.00 -14.65
N LYS A 68 -9.17 0.47 -15.34
CA LYS A 68 -8.85 0.14 -16.73
C LYS A 68 -7.72 -0.88 -16.85
N THR A 69 -6.90 -1.07 -15.83
CA THR A 69 -5.83 -2.08 -15.82
C THR A 69 -6.40 -3.45 -16.11
N ARG A 70 -5.81 -4.14 -17.10
CA ARG A 70 -6.27 -5.43 -17.61
C ARG A 70 -5.17 -6.48 -17.51
N ALA A 71 -5.62 -7.72 -17.26
CA ALA A 71 -4.80 -8.92 -17.34
C ALA A 71 -5.41 -9.85 -18.40
N VAL A 72 -4.65 -10.08 -19.46
CA VAL A 72 -5.02 -10.96 -20.58
C VAL A 72 -4.27 -12.28 -20.39
N LYS A 73 -4.96 -13.41 -20.51
CA LYS A 73 -4.36 -14.74 -20.43
C LYS A 73 -3.48 -14.99 -21.67
N THR A 74 -2.29 -15.52 -21.45
CA THR A 74 -1.36 -15.98 -22.49
C THR A 74 -1.04 -17.45 -22.31
N ASP A 75 -0.32 -18.07 -23.23
CA ASP A 75 0.10 -19.47 -23.12
C ASP A 75 0.99 -19.74 -21.89
N SER A 76 1.78 -18.74 -21.46
CA SER A 76 2.74 -18.84 -20.35
C SER A 76 2.28 -18.21 -19.04
N GLY A 77 1.10 -17.58 -19.02
CA GLY A 77 0.61 -16.88 -17.82
C GLY A 77 -0.32 -15.74 -18.17
N TYR A 78 0.01 -14.51 -17.76
CA TYR A 78 -0.80 -13.31 -18.00
C TYR A 78 0.06 -12.16 -18.51
N ARG A 79 -0.57 -11.31 -19.33
CA ARG A 79 0.00 -10.03 -19.74
C ARG A 79 -0.82 -8.91 -19.08
N ILE A 80 -0.15 -8.04 -18.32
CA ILE A 80 -0.79 -6.95 -17.60
C ILE A 80 -0.44 -5.62 -18.23
N SER A 81 -1.46 -4.80 -18.49
CA SER A 81 -1.31 -3.44 -19.02
C SER A 81 -2.21 -2.46 -18.29
N GLY A 82 -1.68 -1.27 -17.98
CA GLY A 82 -2.36 -0.20 -17.29
C GLY A 82 -1.43 0.60 -16.39
N SER A 83 -2.01 1.48 -15.59
CA SER A 83 -1.25 2.28 -14.63
C SER A 83 -1.98 2.40 -13.29
N LYS A 84 -1.19 2.53 -12.22
CA LYS A 84 -1.68 2.82 -10.86
C LYS A 84 -1.06 4.11 -10.36
N MET A 85 -1.83 4.87 -9.58
CA MET A 85 -1.47 6.22 -9.13
C MET A 85 -1.52 6.31 -7.61
N TRP A 86 -0.67 7.15 -7.05
CA TRP A 86 -0.57 7.42 -5.60
C TRP A 86 -0.21 6.18 -4.77
N ILE A 87 0.70 5.37 -5.29
CA ILE A 87 1.07 4.10 -4.68
C ILE A 87 2.22 4.28 -3.71
N SER A 88 1.93 4.09 -2.42
CA SER A 88 2.96 4.09 -1.38
C SER A 88 3.96 2.97 -1.62
N ASN A 89 5.24 3.29 -1.46
CA ASN A 89 6.41 2.42 -1.64
C ASN A 89 6.72 2.01 -3.09
N SER A 90 5.89 2.26 -4.10
CA SER A 90 6.15 1.74 -5.44
C SER A 90 7.54 2.06 -6.00
N PRO A 91 8.16 3.26 -5.78
CA PRO A 91 9.50 3.54 -6.27
C PRO A 91 10.62 2.70 -5.65
N ILE A 92 10.37 2.11 -4.49
CA ILE A 92 11.34 1.30 -3.74
C ILE A 92 10.90 -0.16 -3.58
N ALA A 93 9.73 -0.52 -4.14
CA ALA A 93 9.15 -1.85 -3.98
C ALA A 93 9.92 -2.92 -4.77
N ASP A 94 10.05 -4.08 -4.17
CA ASP A 94 10.54 -5.32 -4.79
C ASP A 94 9.37 -6.21 -5.23
N VAL A 95 8.23 -6.11 -4.50
CA VAL A 95 7.00 -6.90 -4.73
C VAL A 95 5.81 -5.96 -4.91
N PHE A 96 5.04 -6.16 -5.97
CA PHE A 96 3.90 -5.35 -6.35
C PHE A 96 2.64 -6.21 -6.33
N VAL A 97 1.73 -5.98 -5.39
CA VAL A 97 0.39 -6.60 -5.39
C VAL A 97 -0.53 -5.71 -6.22
N VAL A 98 -0.85 -6.15 -7.43
CA VAL A 98 -1.62 -5.35 -8.40
C VAL A 98 -2.99 -5.97 -8.63
N TRP A 99 -4.02 -5.12 -8.63
CA TRP A 99 -5.39 -5.50 -8.95
C TRP A 99 -5.74 -5.09 -10.37
N ALA A 100 -6.24 -6.05 -11.16
CA ALA A 100 -6.57 -5.85 -12.57
C ALA A 100 -7.85 -6.60 -12.95
N LYS A 101 -8.57 -6.11 -13.94
CA LYS A 101 -9.66 -6.86 -14.59
C LYS A 101 -9.06 -7.98 -15.43
N SER A 102 -9.47 -9.22 -15.17
CA SER A 102 -8.99 -10.38 -15.90
C SER A 102 -10.04 -10.85 -16.90
N GLU A 103 -9.70 -10.81 -18.17
CA GLU A 103 -10.58 -11.27 -19.27
C GLU A 103 -10.89 -12.77 -19.13
N HIS A 104 -9.90 -13.57 -18.76
CA HIS A 104 -10.05 -15.01 -18.51
C HIS A 104 -11.02 -15.33 -17.36
N HIS A 105 -11.34 -14.37 -16.50
CA HIS A 105 -12.25 -14.51 -15.37
C HIS A 105 -13.47 -13.62 -15.52
N ASP A 106 -14.04 -13.53 -16.72
CA ASP A 106 -15.25 -12.76 -17.05
C ASP A 106 -15.15 -11.27 -16.65
N GLY A 107 -13.99 -10.67 -16.81
CA GLY A 107 -13.74 -9.27 -16.43
C GLY A 107 -13.71 -9.01 -14.92
N LYS A 108 -13.74 -10.05 -14.09
CA LYS A 108 -13.64 -9.90 -12.63
C LYS A 108 -12.27 -9.39 -12.21
N ILE A 109 -12.23 -8.60 -11.16
CA ILE A 109 -10.98 -8.10 -10.58
C ILE A 109 -10.26 -9.25 -9.88
N LYS A 110 -8.99 -9.44 -10.23
CA LYS A 110 -8.08 -10.43 -9.67
C LYS A 110 -6.82 -9.73 -9.13
N GLY A 111 -6.17 -10.34 -8.16
CA GLY A 111 -4.88 -9.89 -7.64
C GLY A 111 -3.74 -10.64 -8.31
N PHE A 112 -2.66 -9.93 -8.61
CA PHE A 112 -1.44 -10.47 -9.21
C PHE A 112 -0.22 -9.98 -8.43
N ILE A 113 0.80 -10.82 -8.32
CA ILE A 113 2.09 -10.47 -7.72
C ILE A 113 3.08 -10.24 -8.87
N LEU A 114 3.60 -9.01 -8.99
CA LEU A 114 4.67 -8.67 -9.91
C LEU A 114 5.95 -8.46 -9.12
N GLU A 115 7.08 -8.73 -9.74
CA GLU A 115 8.40 -8.53 -9.13
C GLU A 115 9.15 -7.40 -9.84
N LYS A 116 9.98 -6.70 -9.07
CA LYS A 116 10.88 -5.67 -9.58
C LYS A 116 11.76 -6.21 -10.71
N GLY A 117 11.95 -5.41 -11.74
CA GLY A 117 12.75 -5.79 -12.91
C GLY A 117 11.98 -6.54 -13.99
N ALA A 118 10.68 -6.85 -13.80
CA ALA A 118 9.85 -7.39 -14.87
C ALA A 118 9.85 -6.41 -16.06
N LYS A 119 10.03 -6.95 -17.28
CA LYS A 119 10.05 -6.14 -18.51
C LYS A 119 8.72 -5.41 -18.68
N GLY A 120 8.79 -4.10 -18.94
CA GLY A 120 7.59 -3.25 -19.09
C GLY A 120 7.03 -2.71 -17.77
N LEU A 121 7.59 -3.09 -16.60
CA LEU A 121 7.23 -2.55 -15.31
C LEU A 121 8.12 -1.36 -14.93
N SER A 122 7.53 -0.24 -14.60
CA SER A 122 8.23 0.92 -14.04
C SER A 122 7.41 1.57 -12.92
N SER A 123 8.10 2.27 -12.03
CA SER A 123 7.48 2.89 -10.86
C SER A 123 8.07 4.29 -10.59
N PRO A 124 7.73 5.29 -11.44
CA PRO A 124 8.21 6.66 -11.27
C PRO A 124 7.72 7.27 -9.97
N ARG A 125 8.60 8.03 -9.33
CA ARG A 125 8.33 8.69 -8.06
C ARG A 125 7.49 9.95 -8.27
N ILE A 126 6.56 10.20 -7.35
CA ILE A 126 5.81 11.45 -7.26
C ILE A 126 6.53 12.38 -6.28
N GLU A 127 6.97 13.51 -6.77
CA GLU A 127 7.69 14.54 -6.02
C GLU A 127 6.76 15.67 -5.59
N GLY A 128 7.22 16.54 -4.69
CA GLY A 128 6.54 17.79 -4.33
C GLY A 128 5.28 17.63 -3.46
N LYS A 129 5.10 16.50 -2.78
CA LYS A 129 3.96 16.33 -1.87
C LYS A 129 3.99 17.37 -0.74
N LEU A 130 2.83 17.92 -0.38
CA LEU A 130 2.69 18.89 0.70
C LEU A 130 2.79 18.27 2.09
N SER A 131 2.37 17.00 2.24
CA SER A 131 2.38 16.25 3.51
C SER A 131 2.84 14.81 3.30
N LEU A 132 2.99 14.04 4.38
CA LEU A 132 3.45 12.64 4.36
C LEU A 132 4.75 12.47 3.55
N ARG A 133 5.70 13.40 3.73
CA ARG A 133 6.90 13.49 2.88
C ARG A 133 7.88 12.35 3.13
N ALA A 134 7.85 11.73 4.31
CA ALA A 134 8.61 10.51 4.62
C ALA A 134 8.02 9.25 3.94
N SER A 135 6.75 9.29 3.51
CA SER A 135 6.14 8.19 2.75
C SER A 135 6.51 8.30 1.27
N VAL A 136 7.40 7.44 0.81
CA VAL A 136 7.74 7.33 -0.61
C VAL A 136 6.50 6.93 -1.40
N THR A 137 6.15 7.71 -2.42
CA THR A 137 4.92 7.52 -3.19
C THR A 137 5.24 7.64 -4.68
N GLY A 138 4.63 6.80 -5.49
CA GLY A 138 4.84 6.83 -6.93
C GLY A 138 3.65 6.27 -7.70
N GLU A 139 3.92 5.97 -8.96
CA GLU A 139 3.02 5.28 -9.86
C GLU A 139 3.49 3.82 -10.03
N ILE A 140 2.65 3.00 -10.63
CA ILE A 140 3.03 1.71 -11.23
C ILE A 140 2.59 1.78 -12.68
N VAL A 141 3.52 1.75 -13.61
CA VAL A 141 3.24 1.73 -15.03
C VAL A 141 3.55 0.33 -15.57
N MET A 142 2.57 -0.28 -16.20
CA MET A 142 2.66 -1.64 -16.75
C MET A 142 2.39 -1.58 -18.25
N ASP A 143 3.45 -1.74 -19.03
CA ASP A 143 3.38 -1.82 -20.48
C ASP A 143 3.62 -3.27 -20.92
N ASN A 144 2.52 -4.01 -21.07
CA ASN A 144 2.54 -5.42 -21.49
C ASN A 144 3.46 -6.30 -20.63
N VAL A 145 3.38 -6.13 -19.29
CA VAL A 145 4.18 -6.91 -18.34
C VAL A 145 3.72 -8.38 -18.38
N GLU A 146 4.61 -9.27 -18.80
CA GLU A 146 4.36 -10.71 -18.81
C GLU A 146 4.75 -11.33 -17.47
N ILE A 147 3.85 -12.13 -16.91
CA ILE A 147 4.00 -12.85 -15.64
C ILE A 147 3.52 -14.29 -15.81
N ALA A 148 4.11 -15.19 -15.06
CA ALA A 148 3.71 -16.61 -15.06
C ALA A 148 2.33 -16.81 -14.35
N ASP A 149 1.73 -17.98 -14.54
CA ASP A 149 0.43 -18.32 -13.95
C ASP A 149 0.44 -18.29 -12.41
N ASP A 150 1.56 -18.64 -11.84
CA ASP A 150 1.76 -18.65 -10.37
C ASP A 150 1.82 -17.25 -9.73
N ALA A 151 1.82 -16.18 -10.55
CA ALA A 151 1.69 -14.81 -10.05
C ALA A 151 0.24 -14.45 -9.66
N LEU A 152 -0.77 -15.20 -10.10
CA LEU A 152 -2.16 -14.98 -9.73
C LEU A 152 -2.39 -15.32 -8.25
N LEU A 153 -3.15 -14.48 -7.54
CA LEU A 153 -3.73 -14.79 -6.23
C LEU A 153 -5.03 -15.60 -6.45
N PRO A 154 -5.02 -16.94 -6.31
CA PRO A 154 -6.13 -17.77 -6.79
C PRO A 154 -7.38 -17.69 -5.91
N ASN A 155 -7.20 -17.46 -4.60
CA ASN A 155 -8.25 -17.59 -3.60
C ASN A 155 -9.09 -16.32 -3.42
N VAL A 156 -9.15 -15.45 -4.44
CA VAL A 156 -9.94 -14.22 -4.39
C VAL A 156 -10.49 -13.83 -5.76
N SER A 157 -11.66 -13.17 -5.74
CA SER A 157 -12.28 -12.61 -6.94
C SER A 157 -13.15 -11.40 -6.60
N GLY A 158 -13.13 -10.40 -7.47
CA GLY A 158 -13.89 -9.16 -7.34
C GLY A 158 -13.33 -8.22 -6.27
N LEU A 159 -14.09 -7.16 -5.97
CA LEU A 159 -13.68 -6.12 -5.01
C LEU A 159 -13.55 -6.59 -3.56
N LYS A 160 -14.06 -7.77 -3.21
CA LYS A 160 -13.86 -8.34 -1.86
C LYS A 160 -12.38 -8.47 -1.50
N GLY A 161 -11.53 -8.75 -2.49
CA GLY A 161 -10.08 -8.86 -2.31
C GLY A 161 -9.45 -7.55 -1.81
N PRO A 162 -9.40 -6.51 -2.64
CA PRO A 162 -8.78 -5.24 -2.24
C PRO A 162 -9.49 -4.59 -1.06
N PHE A 163 -10.81 -4.68 -0.94
CA PHE A 163 -11.54 -4.09 0.19
C PHE A 163 -11.28 -4.82 1.51
N GLY A 164 -11.08 -6.13 1.49
CA GLY A 164 -10.64 -6.88 2.67
C GLY A 164 -9.28 -6.38 3.19
N CYS A 165 -8.36 -6.06 2.29
CA CYS A 165 -7.06 -5.45 2.63
C CYS A 165 -7.23 -4.03 3.18
N LEU A 166 -8.03 -3.19 2.51
CA LEU A 166 -8.28 -1.81 2.91
C LEU A 166 -8.95 -1.71 4.29
N ASN A 167 -9.87 -2.61 4.63
CA ASN A 167 -10.50 -2.61 5.96
C ASN A 167 -9.48 -2.81 7.08
N ARG A 168 -8.47 -3.65 6.87
CA ARG A 168 -7.37 -3.82 7.83
C ARG A 168 -6.48 -2.58 7.91
N ALA A 169 -6.17 -1.99 6.77
CA ALA A 169 -5.39 -0.75 6.73
C ALA A 169 -6.11 0.41 7.44
N ARG A 170 -7.42 0.58 7.22
CA ARG A 170 -8.24 1.60 7.89
C ARG A 170 -8.25 1.45 9.40
N TYR A 171 -8.35 0.22 9.90
CA TYR A 171 -8.25 -0.06 11.34
C TYR A 171 -6.91 0.41 11.91
N GLY A 172 -5.80 0.10 11.22
CA GLY A 172 -4.47 0.54 11.61
C GLY A 172 -4.31 2.07 11.61
N ILE A 173 -4.91 2.76 10.61
CA ILE A 173 -4.92 4.23 10.54
C ILE A 173 -5.69 4.83 11.72
N ALA A 174 -6.87 4.30 12.04
CA ALA A 174 -7.70 4.80 13.15
C ALA A 174 -6.96 4.74 14.49
N TRP A 175 -6.17 3.70 14.72
CA TRP A 175 -5.32 3.61 15.91
C TRP A 175 -4.07 4.49 15.83
N GLY A 176 -3.51 4.63 14.64
CA GLY A 176 -2.31 5.43 14.41
C GLY A 176 -2.51 6.90 14.76
N VAL A 177 -3.57 7.52 14.26
CA VAL A 177 -3.84 8.95 14.45
C VAL A 177 -3.96 9.36 15.92
N MET A 178 -4.29 8.44 16.81
CA MET A 178 -4.29 8.68 18.24
C MET A 178 -2.89 9.02 18.76
N GLY A 179 -1.86 8.40 18.22
CA GLY A 179 -0.48 8.72 18.57
C GLY A 179 -0.06 10.15 18.17
N ALA A 180 -0.43 10.55 16.95
CA ALA A 180 -0.21 11.92 16.49
C ALA A 180 -0.97 12.95 17.34
N ALA A 181 -2.24 12.66 17.65
CA ALA A 181 -3.06 13.52 18.52
C ALA A 181 -2.45 13.68 19.92
N GLU A 182 -1.98 12.59 20.52
CA GLU A 182 -1.30 12.63 21.82
C GLU A 182 0.00 13.43 21.78
N PHE A 183 0.79 13.27 20.74
CA PHE A 183 2.00 14.08 20.59
C PHE A 183 1.67 15.56 20.54
N CYS A 184 0.70 15.96 19.71
CA CYS A 184 0.27 17.36 19.62
C CYS A 184 -0.26 17.90 20.96
N TRP A 185 -1.06 17.10 21.63
CA TRP A 185 -1.57 17.45 22.97
C TRP A 185 -0.44 17.69 23.98
N HIS A 186 0.48 16.74 24.12
CA HIS A 186 1.59 16.86 25.06
C HIS A 186 2.50 18.04 24.72
N ALA A 187 2.82 18.24 23.44
CA ALA A 187 3.64 19.37 23.00
C ALA A 187 2.99 20.71 23.31
N ALA A 188 1.70 20.84 23.02
CA ALA A 188 0.94 22.07 23.31
C ALA A 188 0.84 22.33 24.83
N LEU A 189 0.54 21.30 25.62
CA LEU A 189 0.48 21.40 27.08
C LEU A 189 1.84 21.83 27.66
N GLN A 190 2.91 21.16 27.29
CA GLN A 190 4.25 21.48 27.78
C GLN A 190 4.66 22.91 27.41
N TYR A 191 4.43 23.30 26.15
CA TYR A 191 4.68 24.68 25.72
C TYR A 191 3.89 25.68 26.54
N GLY A 192 2.59 25.41 26.79
CA GLY A 192 1.74 26.28 27.60
C GLY A 192 2.19 26.46 29.03
N LEU A 193 2.77 25.39 29.62
CA LEU A 193 3.36 25.43 30.97
C LEU A 193 4.72 26.17 31.02
N ASP A 194 5.53 26.02 29.99
CA ASP A 194 6.87 26.60 29.94
C ASP A 194 6.89 28.07 29.49
N ARG A 195 6.04 28.42 28.53
CA ARG A 195 5.95 29.77 27.98
C ARG A 195 5.34 30.72 29.00
N LYS A 196 6.07 31.77 29.36
CA LYS A 196 5.58 32.80 30.31
C LYS A 196 5.23 34.10 29.61
N GLN A 197 4.12 34.69 30.03
CA GLN A 197 3.73 36.08 29.75
C GLN A 197 3.23 36.70 31.09
N PHE A 198 3.53 37.97 31.30
CA PHE A 198 3.20 38.64 32.59
C PHE A 198 3.72 37.85 33.82
N ASN A 199 4.91 37.22 33.69
CA ASN A 199 5.55 36.39 34.71
C ASN A 199 4.78 35.13 35.13
N LYS A 200 3.80 34.67 34.31
CA LYS A 200 3.01 33.47 34.55
C LYS A 200 3.02 32.58 33.33
N PRO A 201 2.95 31.25 33.50
CA PRO A 201 2.70 30.34 32.37
C PRO A 201 1.40 30.72 31.62
N ILE A 202 1.42 30.59 30.28
CA ILE A 202 0.22 30.92 29.49
C ILE A 202 -0.92 29.92 29.67
N ALA A 203 -0.64 28.73 30.26
CA ALA A 203 -1.61 27.73 30.60
C ALA A 203 -2.26 27.92 32.00
N GLN A 204 -2.06 29.06 32.65
CA GLN A 204 -2.69 29.43 33.93
C GLN A 204 -3.89 30.33 33.74
#